data_baf73c8e74b5d83c92a8717ec77c18aa
#
_entry.id   baf73c8e74b5d83c92a8717ec77c18aa
#
_cell.length_a   1.000
_cell.length_b   1.000
_cell.length_c   1.000
_cell.angle_alpha   90.00
_cell.angle_beta   90.00
_cell.angle_gamma   90.00
#
_symmetry.space_group_name_H-M   'P 1'
#
loop_
_entity.id
_entity.type
_entity.pdbx_description
1 polymer ?
#
loop_
_entity_poly.entity_id
_entity_poly.type
_entity_poly.pdbx_seq_one_letter_code
_entity_poly.pdbx_strand_id
1 'polypeptide(L)'
;MIRIYNRKTGKYDIEKVAGEKYIKWTYESPLGKSLLELFIKRKLFSKIYGFYCNTKFSKRKIKSFINSFSIDMSKCADSINTYKNFNDFFIRKLLPEARPFDKNSNTLISPGDGRLLAYTNISMENLVQVKNIHYSLAELLEDNALAKEYEGGTCLVLRLCPTDYHRFHFIDNGVPLENHFIKGNYYSVNPTALERVAKLYCQNKREWSIFKSENFGDIIHVEVGATCVGSIIQSYCPNKKVSKGDEKGYFKFAGSTTILFFKPNTVDIDEDIIIQSSLGFETAVQMGEKIGVKWPSAS
;
A
#
# COMPACT_ATOMS: atom_id res chain seq x y z
N MET A 1 16.50 -7.79 10.19
CA MET A 1 16.72 -6.69 9.23
C MET A 1 15.90 -7.01 7.97
N ILE A 2 15.09 -6.06 7.52
CA ILE A 2 14.26 -6.22 6.32
C ILE A 2 15.12 -5.86 5.11
N ARG A 3 15.29 -6.81 4.18
CA ARG A 3 15.98 -6.60 2.90
C ARG A 3 14.94 -6.35 1.83
N ILE A 4 15.19 -5.35 0.98
CA ILE A 4 14.35 -4.99 -0.16
C ILE A 4 15.23 -4.95 -1.42
N TYR A 5 14.71 -5.43 -2.53
CA TYR A 5 15.40 -5.34 -3.81
C TYR A 5 15.22 -3.94 -4.42
N ASN A 6 16.31 -3.34 -4.84
CA ASN A 6 16.31 -2.03 -5.49
C ASN A 6 16.57 -2.23 -7.00
N ARG A 7 15.54 -2.06 -7.81
CA ARG A 7 15.58 -2.25 -9.28
C ARG A 7 16.61 -1.36 -9.96
N LYS A 8 16.82 -0.12 -9.46
CA LYS A 8 17.73 0.84 -10.08
C LYS A 8 19.20 0.45 -9.93
N THR A 9 19.54 -0.23 -8.85
CA THR A 9 20.93 -0.63 -8.55
C THR A 9 21.18 -2.11 -8.77
N GLY A 10 20.13 -2.93 -8.89
CA GLY A 10 20.22 -4.39 -8.93
C GLY A 10 20.72 -5.01 -7.61
N LYS A 11 20.64 -4.28 -6.50
CA LYS A 11 21.17 -4.69 -5.19
C LYS A 11 20.08 -4.72 -4.12
N TYR A 12 20.41 -5.35 -3.00
CA TYR A 12 19.52 -5.34 -1.83
C TYR A 12 19.90 -4.22 -0.87
N ASP A 13 18.93 -3.40 -0.54
CA ASP A 13 19.01 -2.37 0.49
C ASP A 13 18.42 -2.87 1.81
N ILE A 14 18.87 -2.29 2.93
CA ILE A 14 18.27 -2.53 4.25
C ILE A 14 17.26 -1.42 4.53
N GLU A 15 16.01 -1.81 4.76
CA GLU A 15 14.95 -0.86 5.07
C GLU A 15 15.13 -0.25 6.46
N LYS A 16 15.13 1.08 6.54
CA LYS A 16 15.08 1.81 7.81
C LYS A 16 13.64 1.87 8.32
N VAL A 17 13.34 1.11 9.36
CA VAL A 17 11.98 1.02 9.92
C VAL A 17 11.73 2.11 10.96
N ALA A 18 10.71 2.93 10.75
CA ALA A 18 10.29 3.93 11.73
C ALA A 18 9.75 3.23 12.99
N GLY A 19 10.38 3.48 14.13
CA GLY A 19 9.98 2.88 15.40
C GLY A 19 10.27 1.38 15.52
N GLU A 20 11.29 0.84 14.84
CA GLU A 20 11.63 -0.58 14.81
C GLU A 20 11.66 -1.23 16.20
N LYS A 21 12.31 -0.59 17.17
CA LYS A 21 12.40 -1.10 18.55
C LYS A 21 11.03 -1.28 19.20
N TYR A 22 10.11 -0.31 18.96
CA TYR A 22 8.73 -0.38 19.49
C TYR A 22 7.92 -1.46 18.81
N ILE A 23 8.05 -1.60 17.47
CA ILE A 23 7.36 -2.65 16.70
C ILE A 23 7.83 -4.03 17.21
N LYS A 24 9.14 -4.29 17.27
CA LYS A 24 9.67 -5.55 17.77
C LYS A 24 9.18 -5.84 19.19
N TRP A 25 9.31 -4.87 20.10
CA TRP A 25 8.82 -5.05 21.46
C TRP A 25 7.32 -5.39 21.51
N THR A 26 6.51 -4.69 20.73
CA THR A 26 5.06 -4.88 20.70
C THR A 26 4.66 -6.26 20.20
N TYR A 27 5.32 -6.78 19.16
CA TYR A 27 4.97 -8.06 18.53
C TYR A 27 5.76 -9.26 19.04
N GLU A 28 6.86 -9.07 19.76
CA GLU A 28 7.72 -10.16 20.21
C GLU A 28 7.68 -10.39 21.73
N SER A 29 7.51 -9.33 22.55
CA SER A 29 7.46 -9.51 24.01
C SER A 29 6.05 -9.92 24.50
N PRO A 30 5.95 -10.71 25.59
CA PRO A 30 4.65 -11.09 26.17
C PRO A 30 3.80 -9.89 26.58
N LEU A 31 4.41 -8.89 27.24
CA LEU A 31 3.74 -7.67 27.67
C LEU A 31 3.31 -6.82 26.48
N GLY A 32 4.20 -6.69 25.47
CA GLY A 32 3.87 -5.97 24.22
C GLY A 32 2.67 -6.58 23.51
N LYS A 33 2.61 -7.91 23.38
CA LYS A 33 1.48 -8.63 22.79
C LYS A 33 0.18 -8.39 23.57
N SER A 34 0.23 -8.43 24.90
CA SER A 34 -0.95 -8.14 25.72
C SER A 34 -1.45 -6.72 25.50
N LEU A 35 -0.55 -5.73 25.47
CA LEU A 35 -0.91 -4.34 25.17
C LEU A 35 -1.41 -4.15 23.73
N LEU A 36 -0.84 -4.88 22.78
CA LEU A 36 -1.31 -4.87 21.37
C LEU A 36 -2.76 -5.32 21.31
N GLU A 37 -3.07 -6.48 21.91
CA GLU A 37 -4.40 -7.08 21.84
C GLU A 37 -5.47 -6.25 22.58
N LEU A 38 -5.13 -5.64 23.70
CA LEU A 38 -6.05 -4.88 24.52
C LEU A 38 -6.27 -3.44 24.01
N PHE A 39 -5.19 -2.78 23.57
CA PHE A 39 -5.21 -1.33 23.32
C PHE A 39 -4.73 -0.92 21.91
N ILE A 40 -3.51 -1.35 21.49
CA ILE A 40 -2.83 -0.74 20.34
C ILE A 40 -3.58 -1.00 19.03
N LYS A 41 -4.10 -2.20 18.84
CA LYS A 41 -4.89 -2.58 17.66
C LYS A 41 -6.27 -1.93 17.60
N ARG A 42 -6.71 -1.25 18.66
CA ARG A 42 -8.05 -0.68 18.76
C ARG A 42 -8.15 0.67 18.04
N LYS A 43 -9.31 0.92 17.45
CA LYS A 43 -9.64 2.20 16.77
C LYS A 43 -9.36 3.41 17.64
N LEU A 44 -9.62 3.32 18.96
CA LEU A 44 -9.45 4.43 19.90
C LEU A 44 -7.99 4.88 19.97
N PHE A 45 -7.04 3.95 20.08
CA PHE A 45 -5.60 4.27 20.09
C PHE A 45 -5.19 5.00 18.81
N SER A 46 -5.53 4.44 17.64
CA SER A 46 -5.24 5.07 16.34
C SER A 46 -5.91 6.43 16.20
N LYS A 47 -7.14 6.62 16.73
CA LYS A 47 -7.84 7.90 16.72
C LYS A 47 -7.14 8.96 17.58
N ILE A 48 -6.71 8.59 18.79
CA ILE A 48 -5.99 9.51 19.70
C ILE A 48 -4.66 9.94 19.08
N TYR A 49 -3.89 8.99 18.56
CA TYR A 49 -2.60 9.29 17.93
C TYR A 49 -2.77 10.11 16.64
N GLY A 50 -3.77 9.78 15.82
CA GLY A 50 -4.13 10.54 14.63
C GLY A 50 -4.56 11.98 14.97
N PHE A 51 -5.33 12.16 16.05
CA PHE A 51 -5.67 13.49 16.57
C PHE A 51 -4.42 14.29 16.96
N TYR A 52 -3.49 13.66 17.72
CA TYR A 52 -2.21 14.29 18.05
C TYR A 52 -1.45 14.74 16.80
N CYS A 53 -1.37 13.87 15.77
CA CYS A 53 -0.69 14.19 14.52
C CYS A 53 -1.34 15.35 13.72
N ASN A 54 -2.60 15.68 14.00
CA ASN A 54 -3.31 16.84 13.44
C ASN A 54 -3.11 18.14 14.25
N THR A 55 -2.50 18.07 15.44
CA THR A 55 -2.25 19.27 16.26
C THR A 55 -1.02 20.04 15.77
N LYS A 56 -0.99 21.35 16.01
CA LYS A 56 0.18 22.20 15.74
C LYS A 56 1.45 21.74 16.49
N PHE A 57 1.31 21.08 17.63
CA PHE A 57 2.44 20.55 18.41
C PHE A 57 3.19 19.45 17.68
N SER A 58 2.52 18.67 16.84
CA SER A 58 3.14 17.60 16.06
C SER A 58 4.09 18.11 14.98
N LYS A 59 4.00 19.39 14.57
CA LYS A 59 4.90 20.04 13.61
C LYS A 59 6.39 19.88 13.98
N ARG A 60 6.68 19.87 15.29
CA ARG A 60 8.05 19.70 15.81
C ARG A 60 8.72 18.39 15.34
N LYS A 61 7.92 17.36 15.06
CA LYS A 61 8.43 16.06 14.58
C LYS A 61 8.87 16.08 13.12
N ILE A 62 8.40 17.02 12.30
CA ILE A 62 8.64 17.03 10.85
C ILE A 62 10.13 17.08 10.54
N LYS A 63 10.87 18.06 11.10
CA LYS A 63 12.29 18.24 10.82
C LYS A 63 13.12 17.02 11.27
N SER A 64 12.84 16.49 12.46
CA SER A 64 13.52 15.29 12.95
C SER A 64 13.24 14.07 12.07
N PHE A 65 11.99 13.91 11.60
CA PHE A 65 11.61 12.81 10.73
C PHE A 65 12.30 12.90 9.37
N ILE A 66 12.32 14.09 8.74
CA ILE A 66 13.03 14.33 7.48
C ILE A 66 14.51 13.96 7.61
N ASN A 67 15.17 14.43 8.66
CA ASN A 67 16.60 14.18 8.86
C ASN A 67 16.89 12.68 9.13
N SER A 68 16.07 12.03 9.97
CA SER A 68 16.27 10.61 10.34
C SER A 68 16.12 9.67 9.15
N PHE A 69 15.25 10.02 8.21
CA PHE A 69 14.93 9.17 7.06
C PHE A 69 15.43 9.74 5.72
N SER A 70 16.17 10.85 5.75
CA SER A 70 16.77 11.47 4.56
C SER A 70 15.70 11.74 3.47
N ILE A 71 14.55 12.30 3.87
CA ILE A 71 13.47 12.60 2.92
C ILE A 71 13.87 13.78 2.05
N ASP A 72 13.83 13.56 0.74
CA ASP A 72 14.17 14.56 -0.26
C ASP A 72 13.03 15.58 -0.43
N MET A 73 13.17 16.73 0.22
CA MET A 73 12.19 17.81 0.18
C MET A 73 12.16 18.57 -1.14
N SER A 74 13.19 18.44 -1.99
CA SER A 74 13.21 19.09 -3.31
C SER A 74 12.11 18.56 -4.25
N LYS A 75 11.63 17.35 -3.98
CA LYS A 75 10.54 16.70 -4.71
C LYS A 75 9.14 17.06 -4.22
N CYS A 76 9.03 17.79 -3.10
CA CYS A 76 7.75 18.16 -2.50
C CYS A 76 7.23 19.47 -3.11
N ALA A 77 5.92 19.52 -3.35
CA ALA A 77 5.26 20.74 -3.86
C ALA A 77 5.30 21.89 -2.85
N ASP A 78 5.33 21.57 -1.55
CA ASP A 78 5.29 22.53 -0.46
C ASP A 78 6.60 22.55 0.33
N SER A 79 6.99 23.70 0.81
CA SER A 79 8.18 23.87 1.68
C SER A 79 7.88 23.35 3.11
N ILE A 80 8.94 23.01 3.86
CA ILE A 80 8.82 22.47 5.23
C ILE A 80 8.03 23.38 6.19
N ASN A 81 8.11 24.69 5.95
CA ASN A 81 7.52 25.71 6.81
C ASN A 81 6.01 25.88 6.62
N THR A 82 5.46 25.48 5.48
CA THR A 82 4.04 25.62 5.14
C THR A 82 3.17 24.58 5.82
N TYR A 83 3.72 23.39 6.14
CA TYR A 83 2.97 22.33 6.80
C TYR A 83 2.49 22.76 8.19
N LYS A 84 1.19 22.59 8.44
CA LYS A 84 0.53 23.00 9.70
C LYS A 84 0.79 22.03 10.85
N ASN A 85 0.94 20.74 10.55
CA ASN A 85 1.10 19.64 11.49
C ASN A 85 1.77 18.44 10.81
N PHE A 86 2.02 17.36 11.57
CA PHE A 86 2.71 16.18 11.05
C PHE A 86 1.89 15.43 9.99
N ASN A 87 0.56 15.33 10.14
CA ASN A 87 -0.29 14.71 9.13
C ASN A 87 -0.27 15.46 7.79
N ASP A 88 -0.27 16.79 7.84
CA ASP A 88 -0.19 17.63 6.65
C ASP A 88 1.10 17.36 5.85
N PHE A 89 2.23 17.24 6.55
CA PHE A 89 3.50 16.81 5.97
C PHE A 89 3.45 15.36 5.47
N PHE A 90 2.82 14.47 6.21
CA PHE A 90 2.77 13.04 5.88
C PHE A 90 2.04 12.78 4.57
N ILE A 91 0.94 13.50 4.33
CA ILE A 91 0.17 13.45 3.08
C ILE A 91 0.66 14.47 2.04
N ARG A 92 1.92 14.91 2.15
CA ARG A 92 2.54 15.89 1.25
C ARG A 92 2.28 15.57 -0.21
N LYS A 93 2.12 16.59 -1.03
CA LYS A 93 2.09 16.45 -2.48
C LYS A 93 3.52 16.49 -3.03
N LEU A 94 3.75 15.76 -4.10
CA LEU A 94 4.99 15.84 -4.85
C LEU A 94 4.80 16.75 -6.07
N LEU A 95 5.90 17.29 -6.56
CA LEU A 95 5.94 17.98 -7.84
C LEU A 95 5.62 16.99 -8.97
N PRO A 96 4.91 17.39 -10.03
CA PRO A 96 4.55 16.48 -11.12
C PRO A 96 5.76 15.76 -11.73
N GLU A 97 6.87 16.47 -11.89
CA GLU A 97 8.12 15.95 -12.42
C GLU A 97 8.85 14.97 -11.48
N ALA A 98 8.47 14.91 -10.21
CA ALA A 98 9.07 13.99 -9.24
C ALA A 98 8.63 12.54 -9.44
N ARG A 99 7.51 12.33 -10.12
CA ARG A 99 6.94 11.01 -10.43
C ARG A 99 6.44 10.97 -11.88
N PRO A 100 7.39 11.04 -12.86
CA PRO A 100 7.01 10.86 -14.25
C PRO A 100 6.52 9.44 -14.50
N PHE A 101 5.58 9.26 -15.41
CA PHE A 101 5.06 7.95 -15.80
C PHE A 101 4.82 7.87 -17.31
N ASP A 102 4.89 6.65 -17.84
CA ASP A 102 4.59 6.36 -19.22
C ASP A 102 3.08 6.44 -19.47
N LYS A 103 2.68 7.26 -20.45
CA LYS A 103 1.28 7.41 -20.86
C LYS A 103 0.80 6.31 -21.80
N ASN A 104 1.69 5.42 -22.25
CA ASN A 104 1.31 4.30 -23.11
C ASN A 104 0.24 3.44 -22.39
N SER A 105 -0.83 3.15 -23.12
CA SER A 105 -1.96 2.36 -22.63
C SER A 105 -1.58 0.91 -22.26
N ASN A 106 -0.52 0.36 -22.87
CA ASN A 106 -0.05 -0.99 -22.59
C ASN A 106 0.88 -1.07 -21.38
N THR A 107 1.36 0.06 -20.87
CA THR A 107 2.27 0.06 -19.70
C THR A 107 1.48 0.03 -18.41
N LEU A 108 1.71 -0.97 -17.56
CA LEU A 108 1.22 -1.02 -16.20
C LEU A 108 2.18 -0.25 -15.30
N ILE A 109 1.68 0.74 -14.56
CA ILE A 109 2.46 1.57 -13.64
C ILE A 109 2.17 1.25 -12.18
N SER A 110 3.14 1.50 -11.28
CA SER A 110 2.91 1.40 -9.84
C SER A 110 1.91 2.46 -9.36
N PRO A 111 0.89 2.09 -8.56
CA PRO A 111 -0.08 3.03 -8.02
C PRO A 111 0.49 3.96 -6.93
N GLY A 112 1.68 3.68 -6.41
CA GLY A 112 2.28 4.45 -5.31
C GLY A 112 3.76 4.16 -5.12
N ASP A 113 4.37 4.87 -4.16
CA ASP A 113 5.70 4.54 -3.66
C ASP A 113 5.57 3.41 -2.63
N GLY A 114 6.47 2.42 -2.71
CA GLY A 114 6.42 1.33 -1.71
C GLY A 114 7.32 0.15 -2.03
N ARG A 115 6.94 -0.95 -1.41
CA ARG A 115 7.58 -2.27 -1.53
C ARG A 115 6.56 -3.21 -2.14
N LEU A 116 6.84 -3.68 -3.34
CA LEU A 116 5.93 -4.46 -4.17
C LEU A 116 6.27 -5.94 -4.11
N LEU A 117 5.24 -6.76 -3.89
CA LEU A 117 5.22 -8.19 -4.15
C LEU A 117 4.21 -8.47 -5.24
N ALA A 118 4.51 -9.41 -6.12
CA ALA A 118 3.62 -9.83 -7.19
C ALA A 118 3.47 -11.36 -7.21
N TYR A 119 2.23 -11.80 -7.34
CA TYR A 119 1.86 -13.21 -7.40
C TYR A 119 0.98 -13.43 -8.62
N THR A 120 1.42 -14.30 -9.52
CA THR A 120 0.68 -14.71 -10.73
C THR A 120 0.01 -16.05 -10.51
N ASN A 121 -1.03 -16.36 -11.28
CA ASN A 121 -1.78 -17.58 -11.16
C ASN A 121 -2.23 -17.87 -9.72
N ILE A 122 -2.84 -16.86 -9.09
CA ILE A 122 -3.24 -16.95 -7.69
C ILE A 122 -4.38 -17.94 -7.49
N SER A 123 -4.35 -18.67 -6.36
CA SER A 123 -5.55 -19.33 -5.86
C SER A 123 -6.31 -18.40 -4.93
N MET A 124 -7.59 -18.18 -5.19
CA MET A 124 -8.42 -17.31 -4.37
C MET A 124 -8.55 -17.78 -2.91
N GLU A 125 -8.32 -19.07 -2.64
CA GLU A 125 -8.37 -19.64 -1.29
C GLU A 125 -7.05 -19.51 -0.53
N ASN A 126 -5.91 -19.30 -1.25
CA ASN A 126 -4.56 -19.36 -0.67
C ASN A 126 -3.68 -18.20 -1.13
N LEU A 127 -4.13 -16.95 -0.91
CA LEU A 127 -3.30 -15.77 -1.14
C LEU A 127 -2.17 -15.69 -0.11
N VAL A 128 -0.97 -15.38 -0.55
CA VAL A 128 0.21 -15.30 0.32
C VAL A 128 0.24 -13.97 1.05
N GLN A 129 0.21 -14.01 2.39
CA GLN A 129 0.49 -12.85 3.23
C GLN A 129 1.99 -12.70 3.44
N VAL A 130 2.62 -13.77 3.93
CA VAL A 130 4.06 -14.02 4.03
C VAL A 130 4.26 -15.53 3.97
N LYS A 131 5.50 -16.00 3.91
CA LYS A 131 5.80 -17.44 3.85
C LYS A 131 5.01 -18.21 4.92
N ASN A 132 4.27 -19.23 4.49
CA ASN A 132 3.43 -20.10 5.31
C ASN A 132 2.22 -19.45 6.00
N ILE A 133 1.89 -18.21 5.71
CA ILE A 133 0.66 -17.55 6.19
C ILE A 133 -0.16 -17.12 4.99
N HIS A 134 -1.37 -17.62 4.90
CA HIS A 134 -2.28 -17.40 3.78
C HIS A 134 -3.62 -16.82 4.25
N TYR A 135 -4.34 -16.22 3.32
CA TYR A 135 -5.71 -15.75 3.49
C TYR A 135 -6.49 -15.99 2.19
N SER A 136 -7.82 -15.95 2.22
CA SER A 136 -8.61 -16.06 0.99
C SER A 136 -9.03 -14.69 0.47
N LEU A 137 -9.22 -14.59 -0.86
CA LEU A 137 -9.75 -13.37 -1.48
C LEU A 137 -11.18 -13.11 -1.02
N ALA A 138 -11.97 -14.16 -0.85
CA ALA A 138 -13.34 -14.07 -0.33
C ALA A 138 -13.38 -13.45 1.08
N GLU A 139 -12.46 -13.85 1.98
CA GLU A 139 -12.33 -13.23 3.32
C GLU A 139 -11.86 -11.78 3.24
N LEU A 140 -10.98 -11.46 2.29
CA LEU A 140 -10.47 -10.10 2.12
C LEU A 140 -11.57 -9.14 1.65
N LEU A 141 -12.43 -9.57 0.73
CA LEU A 141 -13.50 -8.75 0.13
C LEU A 141 -14.83 -8.85 0.88
N GLU A 142 -15.03 -9.90 1.69
CA GLU A 142 -16.34 -10.32 2.21
C GLU A 142 -17.36 -10.59 1.08
N ASP A 143 -16.85 -11.01 -0.10
CA ASP A 143 -17.64 -11.32 -1.30
C ASP A 143 -17.07 -12.56 -2.01
N ASN A 144 -17.80 -13.68 -1.89
CA ASN A 144 -17.38 -14.97 -2.44
C ASN A 144 -17.62 -15.06 -3.96
N ALA A 145 -18.65 -14.40 -4.46
CA ALA A 145 -18.98 -14.43 -5.88
C ALA A 145 -17.96 -13.64 -6.69
N LEU A 146 -17.63 -12.43 -6.23
CA LEU A 146 -16.61 -11.59 -6.85
C LEU A 146 -15.23 -12.23 -6.79
N ALA A 147 -14.85 -12.85 -5.67
CA ALA A 147 -13.55 -13.49 -5.51
C ALA A 147 -13.28 -14.56 -6.58
N LYS A 148 -14.30 -15.36 -6.94
CA LYS A 148 -14.20 -16.43 -7.97
C LYS A 148 -13.78 -15.93 -9.34
N GLU A 149 -14.12 -14.69 -9.69
CA GLU A 149 -13.77 -14.10 -10.99
C GLU A 149 -12.26 -13.84 -11.16
N TYR A 150 -11.50 -13.87 -10.06
CA TYR A 150 -10.06 -13.59 -10.03
C TYR A 150 -9.20 -14.84 -9.79
N GLU A 151 -9.79 -16.05 -9.76
CA GLU A 151 -9.04 -17.31 -9.72
C GLU A 151 -8.09 -17.39 -10.92
N GLY A 152 -6.84 -17.79 -10.70
CA GLY A 152 -5.79 -17.84 -11.74
C GLY A 152 -5.26 -16.47 -12.18
N GLY A 153 -5.73 -15.39 -11.57
CA GLY A 153 -5.33 -14.02 -11.89
C GLY A 153 -4.00 -13.59 -11.28
N THR A 154 -3.79 -12.29 -11.18
CA THR A 154 -2.57 -11.68 -10.62
C THR A 154 -2.91 -10.82 -9.41
N CYS A 155 -2.12 -10.95 -8.34
CA CYS A 155 -2.20 -10.14 -7.13
C CYS A 155 -0.93 -9.32 -6.96
N LEU A 156 -1.07 -8.01 -6.83
CA LEU A 156 0.01 -7.07 -6.50
C LEU A 156 -0.21 -6.53 -5.09
N VAL A 157 0.77 -6.68 -4.20
CA VAL A 157 0.74 -6.16 -2.83
C VAL A 157 1.78 -5.07 -2.70
N LEU A 158 1.36 -3.82 -2.60
CA LEU A 158 2.22 -2.66 -2.41
C LEU A 158 2.13 -2.18 -0.96
N ARG A 159 3.18 -2.38 -0.19
CA ARG A 159 3.32 -1.93 1.19
C ARG A 159 4.02 -0.56 1.22
N LEU A 160 3.36 0.44 1.81
CA LEU A 160 3.89 1.78 1.99
C LEU A 160 4.49 1.92 3.39
N CYS A 161 5.80 2.22 3.46
CA CYS A 161 6.46 2.53 4.72
C CYS A 161 6.17 3.97 5.16
N PRO A 162 6.23 4.28 6.45
CA PRO A 162 5.98 5.65 6.94
C PRO A 162 6.82 6.75 6.26
N THR A 163 7.92 6.40 5.63
CA THR A 163 8.83 7.31 4.94
C THR A 163 8.43 7.61 3.50
N ASP A 164 7.58 6.77 2.91
CA ASP A 164 7.20 6.87 1.51
C ASP A 164 6.22 8.02 1.24
N TYR A 165 5.87 8.20 0.01
CA TYR A 165 4.77 9.04 -0.45
C TYR A 165 3.46 8.29 -0.23
N HIS A 166 2.53 8.84 0.57
CA HIS A 166 1.34 8.14 1.03
C HIS A 166 0.07 8.44 0.25
N ARG A 167 0.20 8.95 -0.99
CA ARG A 167 -0.92 9.03 -1.93
C ARG A 167 -0.83 7.87 -2.92
N PHE A 168 -1.98 7.34 -3.31
CA PHE A 168 -2.08 6.27 -4.29
C PHE A 168 -2.94 6.72 -5.47
N HIS A 169 -2.62 6.19 -6.66
CA HIS A 169 -3.05 6.74 -7.93
C HIS A 169 -3.67 5.66 -8.82
N PHE A 170 -4.52 6.08 -9.75
CA PHE A 170 -5.04 5.20 -10.78
C PHE A 170 -3.94 4.82 -11.76
N ILE A 171 -3.89 3.53 -12.08
CA ILE A 171 -2.85 2.94 -12.93
C ILE A 171 -3.17 3.01 -14.43
N ASP A 172 -4.38 3.40 -14.75
CA ASP A 172 -4.91 3.51 -16.12
C ASP A 172 -6.04 4.54 -16.20
N ASN A 173 -6.50 4.82 -17.40
CA ASN A 173 -7.77 5.51 -17.64
C ASN A 173 -8.93 4.54 -17.33
N GLY A 174 -10.06 5.08 -16.87
CA GLY A 174 -11.21 4.23 -16.59
C GLY A 174 -12.25 4.86 -15.68
N VAL A 175 -13.10 4.03 -15.11
CA VAL A 175 -14.20 4.45 -14.24
C VAL A 175 -14.15 3.65 -12.92
N PRO A 176 -13.78 4.27 -11.80
CA PRO A 176 -13.88 3.65 -10.49
C PRO A 176 -15.34 3.60 -10.03
N LEU A 177 -15.73 2.46 -9.47
CA LEU A 177 -17.06 2.26 -8.89
C LEU A 177 -17.09 2.70 -7.41
N GLU A 178 -18.21 2.44 -6.75
CA GLU A 178 -18.42 2.71 -5.33
C GLU A 178 -17.37 1.99 -4.47
N ASN A 179 -17.05 2.60 -3.34
CA ASN A 179 -16.10 2.09 -2.39
C ASN A 179 -16.80 1.29 -1.28
N HIS A 180 -16.39 0.06 -1.05
CA HIS A 180 -16.89 -0.83 -0.03
C HIS A 180 -16.03 -0.74 1.22
N PHE A 181 -16.66 -0.53 2.36
CA PHE A 181 -15.99 -0.32 3.62
C PHE A 181 -16.14 -1.52 4.55
N ILE A 182 -15.02 -2.11 4.98
CA ILE A 182 -14.99 -3.22 5.91
C ILE A 182 -14.33 -2.78 7.22
N LYS A 183 -15.06 -2.93 8.32
CA LYS A 183 -14.57 -2.63 9.67
C LYS A 183 -13.51 -3.65 10.09
N GLY A 184 -12.55 -3.23 10.90
CA GLY A 184 -11.51 -4.13 11.38
C GLY A 184 -10.60 -3.51 12.43
N ASN A 185 -9.56 -4.25 12.75
CA ASN A 185 -8.49 -3.86 13.66
C ASN A 185 -7.48 -2.92 12.98
N TYR A 186 -6.45 -2.56 13.72
CA TYR A 186 -5.37 -1.67 13.29
C TYR A 186 -4.01 -2.28 13.64
N TYR A 187 -3.75 -3.51 13.17
CA TYR A 187 -2.41 -4.11 13.27
C TYR A 187 -1.44 -3.40 12.32
N SER A 188 -0.17 -3.33 12.68
CA SER A 188 0.86 -2.81 11.78
C SER A 188 1.02 -3.71 10.55
N VAL A 189 1.23 -3.14 9.38
CA VAL A 189 1.55 -3.88 8.14
C VAL A 189 3.06 -4.05 7.92
N ASN A 190 3.86 -3.82 8.96
CA ASN A 190 5.29 -4.10 8.93
C ASN A 190 5.53 -5.62 8.82
N PRO A 191 6.57 -6.11 8.12
CA PRO A 191 6.88 -7.53 7.99
C PRO A 191 6.89 -8.30 9.32
N THR A 192 7.42 -7.72 10.41
CA THR A 192 7.38 -8.34 11.74
C THR A 192 5.94 -8.63 12.20
N ALA A 193 4.99 -7.77 11.89
CA ALA A 193 3.59 -7.99 12.23
C ALA A 193 2.93 -9.00 11.30
N LEU A 194 3.23 -8.93 10.00
CA LEU A 194 2.73 -9.88 9.00
C LEU A 194 3.15 -11.32 9.30
N GLU A 195 4.33 -11.53 9.88
CA GLU A 195 4.83 -12.85 10.32
C GLU A 195 4.16 -13.37 11.60
N ARG A 196 3.50 -12.50 12.37
CA ARG A 196 2.97 -12.83 13.71
C ARG A 196 1.44 -12.87 13.78
N VAL A 197 0.78 -12.17 12.90
CA VAL A 197 -0.69 -12.07 12.87
C VAL A 197 -1.22 -12.76 11.62
N ALA A 198 -1.87 -13.90 11.82
CA ALA A 198 -2.48 -14.62 10.71
C ALA A 198 -3.61 -13.80 10.06
N LYS A 199 -3.73 -13.86 8.73
CA LYS A 199 -4.77 -13.17 7.97
C LYS A 199 -4.87 -11.67 8.30
N LEU A 200 -3.73 -11.01 8.52
CA LEU A 200 -3.68 -9.63 8.99
C LEU A 200 -4.46 -8.68 8.09
N TYR A 201 -4.35 -8.83 6.76
CA TYR A 201 -5.06 -7.98 5.82
C TYR A 201 -6.58 -8.12 5.94
N CYS A 202 -7.09 -9.33 6.22
CA CYS A 202 -8.51 -9.58 6.45
C CYS A 202 -8.98 -9.10 7.84
N GLN A 203 -8.09 -9.07 8.83
CA GLN A 203 -8.42 -8.58 10.16
C GLN A 203 -8.42 -7.05 10.28
N ASN A 204 -7.65 -6.36 9.45
CA ASN A 204 -7.55 -4.90 9.51
C ASN A 204 -8.74 -4.22 8.83
N LYS A 205 -9.03 -2.99 9.31
CA LYS A 205 -9.90 -2.05 8.59
C LYS A 205 -9.39 -1.92 7.17
N ARG A 206 -10.29 -2.07 6.20
CA ARG A 206 -9.96 -1.97 4.78
C ARG A 206 -11.12 -1.41 3.97
N GLU A 207 -10.80 -0.97 2.79
CA GLU A 207 -11.75 -0.49 1.80
C GLU A 207 -11.39 -1.12 0.48
N TRP A 208 -12.37 -1.39 -0.38
CA TRP A 208 -12.10 -1.85 -1.73
C TRP A 208 -13.11 -1.29 -2.73
N SER A 209 -12.68 -1.14 -3.96
CA SER A 209 -13.51 -0.73 -5.08
C SER A 209 -13.12 -1.46 -6.35
N ILE A 210 -14.04 -1.60 -7.27
CA ILE A 210 -13.74 -2.05 -8.64
C ILE A 210 -13.38 -0.83 -9.46
N PHE A 211 -12.25 -0.91 -10.14
CA PHE A 211 -11.84 0.05 -11.15
C PHE A 211 -11.99 -0.57 -12.54
N LYS A 212 -12.95 -0.07 -13.32
CA LYS A 212 -13.15 -0.47 -14.71
C LYS A 212 -12.12 0.23 -15.57
N SER A 213 -10.97 -0.42 -15.74
CA SER A 213 -9.85 0.07 -16.54
C SER A 213 -10.15 -0.09 -18.03
N GLU A 214 -9.75 0.89 -18.84
CA GLU A 214 -9.90 0.83 -20.29
C GLU A 214 -9.00 -0.24 -20.95
N ASN A 215 -7.84 -0.54 -20.33
CA ASN A 215 -6.83 -1.44 -20.92
C ASN A 215 -6.64 -2.75 -20.16
N PHE A 216 -6.93 -2.79 -18.85
CA PHE A 216 -6.64 -3.93 -17.96
C PHE A 216 -7.91 -4.59 -17.37
N GLY A 217 -9.10 -4.27 -17.92
CA GLY A 217 -10.37 -4.84 -17.46
C GLY A 217 -10.78 -4.38 -16.05
N ASP A 218 -11.57 -5.18 -15.37
CA ASP A 218 -12.02 -4.87 -14.01
C ASP A 218 -10.93 -5.23 -12.99
N ILE A 219 -10.47 -4.23 -12.25
CA ILE A 219 -9.41 -4.35 -11.26
C ILE A 219 -10.01 -4.15 -9.87
N ILE A 220 -9.80 -5.07 -8.95
CA ILE A 220 -10.11 -4.82 -7.54
C ILE A 220 -8.94 -4.07 -6.92
N HIS A 221 -9.23 -2.92 -6.33
CA HIS A 221 -8.26 -2.11 -5.62
C HIS A 221 -8.64 -2.09 -4.14
N VAL A 222 -7.78 -2.66 -3.29
CA VAL A 222 -7.99 -2.77 -1.84
C VAL A 222 -6.99 -1.87 -1.12
N GLU A 223 -7.47 -1.02 -0.23
CA GLU A 223 -6.64 -0.23 0.69
C GLU A 223 -6.80 -0.78 2.10
N VAL A 224 -5.68 -1.21 2.69
CA VAL A 224 -5.64 -1.76 4.05
C VAL A 224 -5.01 -0.75 5.01
N GLY A 225 -5.77 -0.38 6.02
CA GLY A 225 -5.30 0.48 7.11
C GLY A 225 -4.42 -0.29 8.10
N ALA A 226 -3.66 0.44 8.92
CA ALA A 226 -2.79 -0.15 9.93
C ALA A 226 -2.75 0.68 11.22
N THR A 227 -1.93 0.28 12.19
CA THR A 227 -1.73 1.01 13.47
C THR A 227 -1.43 2.47 13.21
N CYS A 228 -2.15 3.35 13.87
CA CYS A 228 -2.08 4.80 13.70
C CYS A 228 -2.59 5.35 12.35
N VAL A 229 -2.94 4.51 11.35
CA VAL A 229 -3.66 4.94 10.14
C VAL A 229 -5.12 5.17 10.52
N GLY A 230 -5.42 6.39 10.92
CA GLY A 230 -6.78 6.74 11.32
C GLY A 230 -7.78 6.77 10.17
N SER A 231 -7.31 6.95 8.92
CA SER A 231 -8.23 7.14 7.80
C SER A 231 -7.56 6.80 6.46
N ILE A 232 -8.25 6.01 5.67
CA ILE A 232 -8.11 5.91 4.24
C ILE A 232 -9.03 7.00 3.67
N ILE A 233 -8.54 7.86 2.81
CA ILE A 233 -9.31 8.93 2.20
C ILE A 233 -9.33 8.70 0.70
N GLN A 234 -10.52 8.53 0.16
CA GLN A 234 -10.73 8.46 -1.29
C GLN A 234 -10.90 9.89 -1.83
N SER A 235 -10.17 10.24 -2.88
CA SER A 235 -10.19 11.57 -3.50
C SER A 235 -11.05 11.63 -4.78
N TYR A 236 -11.44 10.48 -5.30
CA TYR A 236 -12.22 10.38 -6.53
C TYR A 236 -13.73 10.45 -6.30
N CYS A 237 -14.48 10.71 -7.36
CA CYS A 237 -15.94 10.56 -7.39
C CYS A 237 -16.29 9.23 -8.08
N PRO A 238 -17.04 8.33 -7.44
CA PRO A 238 -17.48 7.09 -8.06
C PRO A 238 -18.26 7.32 -9.35
N ASN A 239 -18.15 6.39 -10.28
CA ASN A 239 -18.83 6.41 -11.57
C ASN A 239 -18.46 7.60 -12.51
N LYS A 240 -17.37 8.30 -12.23
CA LYS A 240 -16.82 9.33 -13.10
C LYS A 240 -15.49 8.88 -13.70
N LYS A 241 -15.24 9.25 -14.95
CA LYS A 241 -13.97 8.98 -15.63
C LYS A 241 -12.81 9.61 -14.89
N VAL A 242 -11.72 8.84 -14.80
CA VAL A 242 -10.41 9.26 -14.29
C VAL A 242 -9.34 8.95 -15.32
N SER A 243 -8.22 9.65 -15.22
CA SER A 243 -7.07 9.43 -16.09
C SER A 243 -5.98 8.65 -15.36
N LYS A 244 -5.15 7.96 -16.13
CA LYS A 244 -3.93 7.34 -15.64
C LYS A 244 -3.07 8.36 -14.90
N GLY A 245 -2.65 8.03 -13.67
CA GLY A 245 -1.90 8.92 -12.80
C GLY A 245 -2.72 9.86 -11.93
N ASP A 246 -4.05 9.97 -12.12
CA ASP A 246 -4.90 10.73 -11.21
C ASP A 246 -4.85 10.16 -9.80
N GLU A 247 -4.94 11.02 -8.79
CA GLU A 247 -4.97 10.60 -7.40
C GLU A 247 -6.27 9.85 -7.08
N LYS A 248 -6.14 8.58 -6.65
CA LYS A 248 -7.26 7.81 -6.13
C LYS A 248 -7.55 8.17 -4.67
N GLY A 249 -6.49 8.38 -3.90
CA GLY A 249 -6.63 8.71 -2.49
C GLY A 249 -5.31 8.79 -1.74
N TYR A 250 -5.41 8.82 -0.40
CA TYR A 250 -4.24 8.86 0.47
C TYR A 250 -4.50 8.25 1.84
N PHE A 251 -3.42 7.81 2.48
CA PHE A 251 -3.43 7.34 3.86
C PHE A 251 -2.97 8.47 4.79
N LYS A 252 -3.74 8.77 5.85
CA LYS A 252 -3.24 9.60 6.95
C LYS A 252 -2.28 8.78 7.80
N PHE A 253 -1.41 9.44 8.56
CA PHE A 253 -0.21 8.91 9.22
C PHE A 253 -0.27 7.42 9.64
N ALA A 254 0.62 6.64 9.13
CA ALA A 254 1.36 5.42 9.45
C ALA A 254 1.51 4.49 8.22
N GLY A 255 2.18 3.34 8.36
CA GLY A 255 2.31 2.37 7.28
C GLY A 255 0.95 1.86 6.78
N SER A 256 0.86 1.52 5.52
CA SER A 256 -0.37 1.09 4.86
C SER A 256 -0.05 0.11 3.75
N THR A 257 -1.06 -0.53 3.20
CA THR A 257 -0.90 -1.45 2.07
C THR A 257 -2.02 -1.19 1.07
N THR A 258 -1.67 -1.17 -0.21
CA THR A 258 -2.65 -1.26 -1.28
C THR A 258 -2.45 -2.57 -2.04
N ILE A 259 -3.55 -3.24 -2.39
CA ILE A 259 -3.52 -4.53 -3.06
C ILE A 259 -4.36 -4.41 -4.32
N LEU A 260 -3.83 -4.85 -5.46
CA LEU A 260 -4.56 -4.90 -6.72
C LEU A 260 -4.73 -6.35 -7.15
N PHE A 261 -5.93 -6.67 -7.63
CA PHE A 261 -6.23 -7.96 -8.22
C PHE A 261 -6.65 -7.76 -9.66
N PHE A 262 -6.05 -8.54 -10.54
CA PHE A 262 -6.33 -8.61 -11.97
C PHE A 262 -6.88 -9.98 -12.33
N LYS A 263 -7.83 -10.04 -13.26
CA LYS A 263 -8.32 -11.30 -13.82
C LYS A 263 -7.21 -12.03 -14.61
N PRO A 264 -7.35 -13.34 -14.87
CA PRO A 264 -6.37 -14.09 -15.65
C PRO A 264 -6.08 -13.44 -17.00
N ASN A 265 -4.83 -13.55 -17.46
CA ASN A 265 -4.39 -13.07 -18.78
C ASN A 265 -4.67 -11.57 -19.02
N THR A 266 -4.57 -10.76 -17.98
CA THR A 266 -4.79 -9.31 -18.07
C THR A 266 -3.48 -8.53 -18.07
N VAL A 267 -2.54 -8.94 -17.23
CA VAL A 267 -1.25 -8.25 -17.04
C VAL A 267 -0.09 -9.22 -17.07
N ASP A 268 1.03 -8.76 -17.61
CA ASP A 268 2.33 -9.43 -17.57
C ASP A 268 3.29 -8.57 -16.74
N ILE A 269 3.68 -9.06 -15.58
CA ILE A 269 4.51 -8.32 -14.61
C ILE A 269 5.98 -8.48 -14.96
N ASP A 270 6.75 -7.41 -14.80
CA ASP A 270 8.19 -7.41 -15.09
C ASP A 270 8.90 -8.53 -14.31
N GLU A 271 9.74 -9.28 -15.01
CA GLU A 271 10.35 -10.54 -14.55
C GLU A 271 11.15 -10.38 -13.24
N ASP A 272 11.83 -9.25 -13.07
CA ASP A 272 12.60 -8.98 -11.85
C ASP A 272 11.70 -8.91 -10.61
N ILE A 273 10.49 -8.36 -10.72
CA ILE A 273 9.52 -8.31 -9.62
C ILE A 273 9.03 -9.73 -9.27
N ILE A 274 8.72 -10.54 -10.29
CA ILE A 274 8.26 -11.93 -10.09
C ILE A 274 9.35 -12.75 -9.42
N ILE A 275 10.59 -12.68 -9.91
CA ILE A 275 11.73 -13.40 -9.35
C ILE A 275 11.93 -13.01 -7.87
N GLN A 276 11.96 -11.71 -7.57
CA GLN A 276 12.15 -11.26 -6.19
C GLN A 276 11.01 -11.69 -5.27
N SER A 277 9.78 -11.61 -5.75
CA SER A 277 8.60 -12.06 -4.98
C SER A 277 8.66 -13.56 -4.68
N SER A 278 9.07 -14.38 -5.63
CA SER A 278 9.24 -15.84 -5.44
C SER A 278 10.32 -16.18 -4.41
N LEU A 279 11.36 -15.36 -4.32
CA LEU A 279 12.42 -15.45 -3.32
C LEU A 279 12.01 -14.89 -1.94
N GLY A 280 10.84 -14.27 -1.85
CA GLY A 280 10.31 -13.65 -0.63
C GLY A 280 10.87 -12.24 -0.35
N PHE A 281 11.43 -11.58 -1.37
CA PHE A 281 11.89 -10.20 -1.26
C PHE A 281 10.91 -9.22 -1.90
N GLU A 282 10.62 -8.17 -1.18
CA GLU A 282 9.87 -7.03 -1.72
C GLU A 282 10.77 -6.20 -2.65
N THR A 283 10.18 -5.69 -3.73
CA THR A 283 10.85 -4.82 -4.71
C THR A 283 10.49 -3.37 -4.47
N ALA A 284 11.48 -2.48 -4.29
CA ALA A 284 11.25 -1.05 -4.15
C ALA A 284 10.78 -0.45 -5.48
N VAL A 285 9.63 0.21 -5.46
CA VAL A 285 9.04 0.89 -6.62
C VAL A 285 8.59 2.30 -6.24
N GLN A 286 8.44 3.17 -7.24
CA GLN A 286 7.90 4.51 -7.10
C GLN A 286 6.59 4.64 -7.89
N MET A 287 5.69 5.52 -7.44
CA MET A 287 4.48 5.87 -8.17
C MET A 287 4.83 6.20 -9.63
N GLY A 288 4.07 5.64 -10.57
CA GLY A 288 4.30 5.85 -11.99
C GLY A 288 5.40 4.99 -12.64
N GLU A 289 6.23 4.31 -11.85
CA GLU A 289 7.25 3.40 -12.37
C GLU A 289 6.59 2.21 -13.07
N LYS A 290 7.12 1.84 -14.25
CA LYS A 290 6.66 0.65 -14.98
C LYS A 290 6.91 -0.60 -14.12
N ILE A 291 5.88 -1.41 -13.94
CA ILE A 291 5.92 -2.68 -13.20
C ILE A 291 5.45 -3.87 -14.03
N GLY A 292 5.04 -3.62 -15.26
CA GLY A 292 4.57 -4.64 -16.18
C GLY A 292 3.93 -4.03 -17.42
N VAL A 293 3.26 -4.88 -18.18
CA VAL A 293 2.54 -4.50 -19.39
C VAL A 293 1.20 -5.24 -19.45
N LYS A 294 0.34 -4.80 -20.36
CA LYS A 294 -0.87 -5.54 -20.73
C LYS A 294 -0.48 -6.91 -21.25
N TRP A 295 -1.21 -7.96 -20.84
CA TRP A 295 -1.02 -9.30 -21.37
C TRP A 295 -1.11 -9.30 -22.89
N PRO A 296 -0.16 -9.95 -23.62
CA PRO A 296 -0.24 -10.00 -25.08
C PRO A 296 -1.55 -10.66 -25.51
N SER A 297 -2.32 -9.99 -26.38
CA SER A 297 -3.43 -10.67 -27.04
C SER A 297 -2.88 -11.83 -27.87
N ALA A 298 -3.47 -13.02 -27.74
CA ALA A 298 -3.14 -14.12 -28.63
C ALA A 298 -3.31 -13.65 -30.09
N SER A 299 -2.19 -13.63 -30.82
CA SER A 299 -2.15 -13.30 -32.26
C SER A 299 -2.79 -14.41 -33.07
#